data_ece1b0b55ab5fa1399521ae0e883c33e
#
_entry.id   ece1b0b55ab5fa1399521ae0e883c33e
#
_cell.length_a   1.000
_cell.length_b   1.000
_cell.length_c   1.000
_cell.angle_alpha   90.00
_cell.angle_beta   90.00
_cell.angle_gamma   90.00
#
_symmetry.space_group_name_H-M   'P 1'
#
loop_
_entity.id
_entity.type
_entity.pdbx_description
1 polymer ?
#
loop_
_entity_poly.entity_id
_entity_poly.type
_entity_poly.pdbx_seq_one_letter_code
_entity_poly.pdbx_strand_id
1 'polypeptide(L)'
;MGTLLLFGLAACDSIKSVASDVTVGKVIEEFKAAGLEAEQPSDLPEKEFGNTRKDAKRILVPALGEDSGGRIFEFKNKQDLEQAKKYYDDLGNGNQMLFSHTYAKGNFLLQMNGDMEDAQFNKYKEVMDKIIK
;
A
#
# COMPACT_ATOMS: atom_id res chain seq x y z
N MET A 1 -41.18 -5.17 4.13
CA MET A 1 -40.62 -4.62 4.36
C MET A 1 -39.46 -4.81 5.05
N GLY A 2 -39.44 -5.11 5.90
CA GLY A 2 -38.27 -5.25 6.62
C GLY A 2 -37.27 -5.93 5.87
N THR A 3 -37.57 -6.39 4.98
CA THR A 3 -36.74 -7.14 4.27
C THR A 3 -35.51 -6.49 4.10
N LEU A 4 -35.55 -5.52 3.70
CA LEU A 4 -34.51 -4.96 3.40
C LEU A 4 -33.59 -4.84 4.36
N LEU A 5 -33.87 -4.53 5.31
CA LEU A 5 -33.03 -4.32 6.24
C LEU A 5 -32.12 -5.33 6.40
N LEU A 6 -32.51 -6.34 6.44
CA LEU A 6 -31.71 -7.35 6.73
C LEU A 6 -30.63 -7.28 5.85
N PHE A 7 -30.82 -6.75 4.86
CA PHE A 7 -29.92 -6.73 3.99
C PHE A 7 -28.73 -6.09 4.45
N GLY A 8 -28.89 -5.25 5.20
CA GLY A 8 -27.75 -4.56 5.58
C GLY A 8 -26.86 -5.40 6.35
N LEU A 9 -27.32 -6.30 7.04
CA LEU A 9 -26.52 -7.07 7.76
C LEU A 9 -25.76 -7.98 7.05
N ALA A 10 -26.22 -8.50 6.09
CA ALA A 10 -25.50 -9.45 5.37
C ALA A 10 -24.22 -8.79 5.04
N ALA A 11 -24.25 -7.56 4.91
CA ALA A 11 -23.09 -6.88 4.53
C ALA A 11 -22.05 -6.91 5.61
N CYS A 12 -22.44 -6.94 6.79
CA CYS A 12 -21.51 -6.95 7.86
C CYS A 12 -20.70 -8.20 7.93
N ASP A 13 -21.28 -9.31 7.68
CA ASP A 13 -20.58 -10.54 7.72
C ASP A 13 -19.56 -10.55 6.63
N SER A 14 -19.92 -10.05 5.52
CA SER A 14 -19.04 -10.08 4.44
C SER A 14 -17.85 -9.26 4.74
N ILE A 15 -17.99 -8.24 5.46
CA ILE A 15 -16.90 -7.40 5.77
C ILE A 15 -15.83 -8.11 6.49
N LYS A 16 -16.14 -8.98 7.39
CA LYS A 16 -15.17 -9.69 8.06
C LYS A 16 -14.37 -10.52 7.15
N SER A 17 -14.95 -11.23 6.28
CA SER A 17 -14.26 -12.10 5.38
C SER A 17 -13.41 -11.27 4.46
N VAL A 18 -13.90 -10.16 4.06
CA VAL A 18 -13.16 -9.34 3.13
C VAL A 18 -11.89 -8.82 3.79
N ALA A 19 -11.94 -8.50 5.06
CA ALA A 19 -10.77 -7.97 5.73
C ALA A 19 -9.63 -8.97 5.74
N SER A 20 -9.91 -10.25 5.76
CA SER A 20 -8.86 -11.24 5.79
C SER A 20 -8.31 -11.50 4.40
N ASP A 21 -8.97 -10.96 3.37
CA ASP A 21 -8.54 -11.18 2.02
C ASP A 21 -8.02 -9.89 1.38
N VAL A 22 -7.38 -9.05 2.15
CA VAL A 22 -6.84 -7.82 1.61
C VAL A 22 -5.73 -8.14 0.62
N THR A 23 -5.75 -7.48 -0.50
CA THR A 23 -4.75 -7.67 -1.56
C THR A 23 -4.13 -6.32 -1.90
N VAL A 24 -3.05 -6.34 -2.68
CA VAL A 24 -2.43 -5.10 -3.15
C VAL A 24 -3.45 -4.27 -3.91
N GLY A 25 -4.25 -4.91 -4.76
CA GLY A 25 -5.27 -4.20 -5.53
C GLY A 25 -6.29 -3.53 -4.62
N LYS A 26 -6.67 -4.20 -3.54
CA LYS A 26 -7.64 -3.64 -2.61
C LYS A 26 -7.07 -2.43 -1.90
N VAL A 27 -5.81 -2.47 -1.52
CA VAL A 27 -5.16 -1.34 -0.87
C VAL A 27 -5.19 -0.13 -1.82
N ILE A 28 -4.87 -0.36 -3.09
CA ILE A 28 -4.87 0.71 -4.08
C ILE A 28 -6.28 1.30 -4.25
N GLU A 29 -7.29 0.45 -4.30
CA GLU A 29 -8.67 0.92 -4.43
C GLU A 29 -9.05 1.76 -3.23
N GLU A 30 -8.62 1.39 -2.04
CA GLU A 30 -8.96 2.14 -0.84
C GLU A 30 -8.24 3.47 -0.77
N PHE A 31 -7.01 3.54 -1.30
CA PHE A 31 -6.34 4.82 -1.40
C PHE A 31 -7.19 5.76 -2.26
N LYS A 32 -7.64 5.27 -3.41
CA LYS A 32 -8.41 6.11 -4.32
C LYS A 32 -9.77 6.48 -3.71
N ALA A 33 -10.40 5.57 -3.01
CA ALA A 33 -11.67 5.85 -2.35
C ALA A 33 -11.53 6.91 -1.27
N ALA A 34 -10.35 7.05 -0.69
CA ALA A 34 -10.07 8.05 0.30
C ALA A 34 -9.64 9.39 -0.32
N GLY A 35 -9.65 9.48 -1.64
CA GLY A 35 -9.26 10.70 -2.33
C GLY A 35 -7.76 10.86 -2.53
N LEU A 36 -7.01 9.77 -2.33
CA LEU A 36 -5.56 9.83 -2.50
C LEU A 36 -5.18 9.36 -3.91
N GLU A 37 -4.10 9.91 -4.44
CA GLU A 37 -3.67 9.52 -5.76
C GLU A 37 -2.97 8.18 -5.71
N ALA A 38 -3.34 7.26 -6.56
CA ALA A 38 -2.69 5.97 -6.72
C ALA A 38 -3.04 5.54 -8.14
N GLU A 39 -2.46 6.24 -9.10
CA GLU A 39 -2.89 6.15 -10.50
C GLU A 39 -2.09 5.15 -11.30
N GLN A 40 -2.70 4.65 -12.34
CA GLN A 40 -2.07 3.77 -13.31
C GLN A 40 -1.24 2.65 -12.68
N PRO A 41 -1.84 1.81 -11.85
CA PRO A 41 -1.07 0.73 -11.23
C PRO A 41 -0.44 -0.15 -12.32
N SER A 42 0.80 -0.52 -12.12
CA SER A 42 1.48 -1.37 -13.09
C SER A 42 2.37 -2.37 -12.37
N ASP A 43 2.74 -3.44 -13.06
CA ASP A 43 3.56 -4.47 -12.47
C ASP A 43 4.97 -4.00 -12.25
N LEU A 44 5.63 -4.55 -11.25
CA LEU A 44 7.02 -4.25 -10.98
C LEU A 44 7.91 -5.35 -11.57
N PRO A 45 9.12 -5.00 -11.99
CA PRO A 45 10.06 -6.00 -12.51
C PRO A 45 10.40 -7.03 -11.46
N GLU A 46 10.72 -8.23 -11.91
CA GLU A 46 11.06 -9.33 -11.04
C GLU A 46 12.24 -8.98 -10.14
N LYS A 47 13.17 -8.16 -10.59
CA LYS A 47 14.32 -7.81 -9.79
C LYS A 47 13.95 -7.00 -8.56
N GLU A 48 12.73 -6.46 -8.49
CA GLU A 48 12.31 -5.71 -7.33
C GLU A 48 11.61 -6.67 -6.35
N PHE A 49 12.39 -7.48 -5.69
CA PHE A 49 11.96 -8.43 -4.67
C PHE A 49 11.05 -9.53 -5.19
N GLY A 50 11.16 -9.86 -6.48
CA GLY A 50 10.27 -10.84 -7.09
C GLY A 50 10.31 -12.21 -6.44
N ASN A 51 11.45 -12.59 -5.81
CA ASN A 51 11.56 -13.90 -5.19
C ASN A 51 10.87 -13.97 -3.83
N THR A 52 10.65 -12.84 -3.18
CA THR A 52 10.16 -12.86 -1.80
C THR A 52 8.79 -12.21 -1.64
N ARG A 53 8.32 -11.49 -2.65
CA ARG A 53 7.00 -10.88 -2.57
C ARG A 53 5.94 -11.79 -3.12
N LYS A 54 4.73 -11.60 -2.62
CA LYS A 54 3.58 -12.34 -3.12
C LYS A 54 2.95 -11.53 -4.26
N ASP A 55 2.92 -10.22 -4.13
CA ASP A 55 2.36 -9.34 -5.15
C ASP A 55 2.93 -7.95 -4.97
N ALA A 56 2.88 -7.13 -6.00
CA ALA A 56 3.32 -5.76 -5.91
C ALA A 56 2.82 -4.95 -7.11
N LYS A 57 2.67 -3.65 -6.90
CA LYS A 57 2.31 -2.73 -7.98
C LYS A 57 3.02 -1.41 -7.77
N ARG A 58 3.37 -0.78 -8.89
CA ARG A 58 3.83 0.58 -8.88
C ARG A 58 2.59 1.45 -9.01
N ILE A 59 2.54 2.57 -8.30
CA ILE A 59 1.43 3.52 -8.42
C ILE A 59 2.01 4.90 -8.68
N LEU A 60 1.27 5.72 -9.42
CA LEU A 60 1.70 7.07 -9.73
C LEU A 60 0.96 8.06 -8.86
N VAL A 61 1.66 9.12 -8.46
CA VAL A 61 1.08 10.21 -7.69
C VAL A 61 1.40 11.49 -8.48
N PRO A 62 0.56 11.85 -9.45
CA PRO A 62 0.84 12.97 -10.35
C PRO A 62 1.20 14.28 -9.68
N ALA A 63 0.68 14.53 -8.49
CA ALA A 63 1.02 15.75 -7.77
C ALA A 63 2.51 15.87 -7.46
N LEU A 64 3.24 14.75 -7.43
CA LEU A 64 4.66 14.77 -7.17
C LEU A 64 5.48 14.97 -8.45
N GLY A 65 4.86 14.84 -9.59
CA GLY A 65 5.54 14.98 -10.88
C GLY A 65 5.22 13.82 -11.79
N GLU A 66 5.58 13.98 -13.04
CA GLU A 66 5.35 12.98 -14.06
C GLU A 66 6.15 11.75 -13.72
N ASP A 67 5.56 10.59 -13.81
CA ASP A 67 6.19 9.31 -13.50
C ASP A 67 6.66 9.17 -12.05
N SER A 68 6.19 10.03 -11.15
CA SER A 68 6.55 9.93 -9.74
C SER A 68 5.44 9.21 -8.97
N GLY A 69 5.79 8.57 -7.90
CA GLY A 69 4.83 7.87 -7.06
C GLY A 69 5.52 6.90 -6.14
N GLY A 70 5.02 5.69 -6.05
CA GLY A 70 5.57 4.73 -5.12
C GLY A 70 5.25 3.30 -5.49
N ARG A 71 5.43 2.41 -4.54
CA ARG A 71 5.21 0.97 -4.73
C ARG A 71 4.49 0.42 -3.52
N ILE A 72 3.60 -0.55 -3.76
CA ILE A 72 2.95 -1.25 -2.67
C ILE A 72 3.25 -2.71 -2.87
N PHE A 73 3.76 -3.38 -1.85
CA PHE A 73 4.14 -4.77 -1.91
C PHE A 73 3.37 -5.58 -0.89
N GLU A 74 3.10 -6.84 -1.20
CA GLU A 74 2.65 -7.80 -0.21
C GLU A 74 3.71 -8.89 -0.17
N PHE A 75 4.29 -9.16 1.01
CA PHE A 75 5.33 -10.17 1.12
C PHE A 75 4.76 -11.47 1.66
N LYS A 76 5.50 -12.55 1.47
CA LYS A 76 5.06 -13.86 1.93
C LYS A 76 5.22 -14.02 3.42
N ASN A 77 6.18 -13.31 4.01
CA ASN A 77 6.38 -13.36 5.45
C ASN A 77 7.00 -12.06 5.95
N LYS A 78 7.01 -11.88 7.26
CA LYS A 78 7.44 -10.67 7.87
C LYS A 78 8.93 -10.40 7.70
N GLN A 79 9.73 -11.44 7.72
CA GLN A 79 11.16 -11.29 7.59
C GLN A 79 11.55 -10.70 6.25
N ASP A 80 10.93 -11.18 5.18
CA ASP A 80 11.21 -10.67 3.84
C ASP A 80 10.73 -9.22 3.71
N LEU A 81 9.61 -8.89 4.36
CA LEU A 81 9.09 -7.54 4.35
C LEU A 81 10.10 -6.62 5.02
N GLU A 82 10.63 -7.02 6.16
CA GLU A 82 11.55 -6.20 6.92
C GLU A 82 12.84 -5.96 6.14
N GLN A 83 13.30 -6.95 5.39
CA GLN A 83 14.49 -6.78 4.59
C GLN A 83 14.25 -5.75 3.47
N ALA A 84 13.09 -5.78 2.84
CA ALA A 84 12.79 -4.82 1.79
C ALA A 84 12.66 -3.41 2.36
N LYS A 85 12.03 -3.28 3.52
CA LYS A 85 11.89 -1.99 4.15
C LYS A 85 13.26 -1.43 4.50
N LYS A 86 14.13 -2.29 5.04
CA LYS A 86 15.47 -1.87 5.41
C LYS A 86 16.25 -1.39 4.19
N TYR A 87 16.07 -2.05 3.06
CA TYR A 87 16.75 -1.65 1.83
C TYR A 87 16.43 -0.19 1.49
N TYR A 88 15.14 0.16 1.50
CA TYR A 88 14.75 1.53 1.17
C TYR A 88 15.20 2.52 2.26
N ASP A 89 15.07 2.13 3.53
CA ASP A 89 15.46 3.03 4.61
C ASP A 89 16.96 3.28 4.60
N ASP A 90 17.76 2.28 4.27
CA ASP A 90 19.20 2.43 4.21
C ASP A 90 19.62 3.34 3.04
N LEU A 91 18.92 3.30 1.93
CA LEU A 91 19.24 4.19 0.81
C LEU A 91 19.10 5.64 1.26
N GLY A 92 18.05 5.95 2.00
CA GLY A 92 17.82 7.31 2.47
C GLY A 92 18.83 7.75 3.52
N ASN A 93 19.30 6.81 4.34
CA ASN A 93 20.29 7.14 5.36
C ASN A 93 21.63 7.49 4.71
N GLY A 94 21.94 6.89 3.57
CA GLY A 94 23.22 7.17 2.91
C GLY A 94 23.18 8.36 1.98
N ASN A 95 22.00 8.72 1.48
CA ASN A 95 21.88 9.78 0.50
C ASN A 95 20.47 10.34 0.52
N GLN A 96 20.31 11.59 0.92
CA GLN A 96 19.01 12.24 1.00
C GLN A 96 18.23 12.17 -0.31
N MET A 97 18.90 12.19 -1.44
CA MET A 97 18.21 12.14 -2.71
C MET A 97 17.57 10.79 -2.96
N LEU A 98 18.00 9.74 -2.23
CA LEU A 98 17.45 8.41 -2.39
C LEU A 98 16.44 8.10 -1.27
N PHE A 99 16.08 9.09 -0.48
CA PHE A 99 15.14 8.88 0.61
C PHE A 99 13.75 8.48 0.07
N SER A 100 13.14 7.54 0.72
CA SER A 100 11.75 7.17 0.47
C SER A 100 11.02 7.12 1.79
N HIS A 101 9.73 7.45 1.76
CA HIS A 101 8.88 7.16 2.89
C HIS A 101 8.55 5.67 2.83
N THR A 102 8.57 5.00 3.97
CA THR A 102 8.18 3.58 4.02
C THR A 102 7.22 3.34 5.18
N TYR A 103 6.30 2.42 5.00
CA TYR A 103 5.38 2.02 6.07
C TYR A 103 5.00 0.55 5.91
N ALA A 104 5.13 -0.21 6.99
CA ALA A 104 4.78 -1.61 6.98
C ALA A 104 3.57 -1.87 7.86
N LYS A 105 2.61 -2.64 7.37
CA LYS A 105 1.45 -3.03 8.15
C LYS A 105 1.09 -4.44 7.72
N GLY A 106 1.03 -5.39 8.67
CA GLY A 106 0.84 -6.78 8.30
C GLY A 106 1.97 -7.23 7.40
N ASN A 107 1.63 -7.83 6.29
CA ASN A 107 2.64 -8.26 5.31
C ASN A 107 2.78 -7.26 4.15
N PHE A 108 2.22 -6.07 4.32
CA PHE A 108 2.27 -5.06 3.27
C PHE A 108 3.31 -3.98 3.55
N LEU A 109 3.98 -3.54 2.52
CA LEU A 109 4.95 -2.47 2.61
C LEU A 109 4.60 -1.41 1.58
N LEU A 110 4.45 -0.16 2.02
CA LEU A 110 4.27 0.95 1.11
C LEU A 110 5.58 1.72 1.07
N GLN A 111 6.08 1.98 -0.13
CA GLN A 111 7.25 2.82 -0.35
C GLN A 111 6.78 3.99 -1.20
N MET A 112 7.10 5.21 -0.83
CA MET A 112 6.64 6.38 -1.55
C MET A 112 7.80 7.34 -1.80
N ASN A 113 7.78 8.01 -2.94
CA ASN A 113 8.78 8.99 -3.32
C ASN A 113 9.02 9.95 -2.16
N GLY A 114 10.27 10.24 -1.87
CA GLY A 114 10.66 11.07 -0.74
C GLY A 114 10.23 12.52 -0.83
N ASP A 115 9.81 12.99 -2.02
CA ASP A 115 9.35 14.35 -2.17
C ASP A 115 7.93 14.55 -1.60
N MET A 116 7.23 13.48 -1.29
CA MET A 116 5.91 13.60 -0.69
C MET A 116 6.06 14.16 0.72
N GLU A 117 5.17 15.07 1.11
CA GLU A 117 5.22 15.62 2.45
C GLU A 117 4.75 14.59 3.46
N ASP A 118 5.28 14.67 4.68
CA ASP A 118 4.94 13.73 5.74
C ASP A 118 3.44 13.70 6.01
N ALA A 119 2.79 14.85 6.02
CA ALA A 119 1.36 14.90 6.27
C ALA A 119 0.56 14.16 5.20
N GLN A 120 1.02 14.22 3.95
CA GLN A 120 0.35 13.53 2.86
C GLN A 120 0.60 12.02 3.00
N PHE A 121 1.83 11.62 3.32
CA PHE A 121 2.14 10.20 3.47
C PHE A 121 1.33 9.61 4.62
N ASN A 122 1.10 10.37 5.69
CA ASN A 122 0.32 9.88 6.81
C ASN A 122 -1.11 9.52 6.40
N LYS A 123 -1.66 10.15 5.37
CA LYS A 123 -3.00 9.81 4.91
C LYS A 123 -3.02 8.41 4.30
N TYR A 124 -1.95 8.02 3.60
CA TYR A 124 -1.86 6.68 3.04
C TYR A 124 -1.74 5.67 4.19
N LYS A 125 -0.95 6.01 5.22
CA LYS A 125 -0.78 5.10 6.35
C LYS A 125 -2.12 4.88 7.05
N GLU A 126 -2.92 5.92 7.19
CA GLU A 126 -4.22 5.80 7.85
C GLU A 126 -5.14 4.85 7.11
N VAL A 127 -5.10 4.88 5.78
CA VAL A 127 -5.92 3.96 5.00
C VAL A 127 -5.45 2.53 5.25
N MET A 128 -4.14 2.30 5.22
CA MET A 128 -3.61 0.97 5.46
C MET A 128 -3.98 0.47 6.86
N ASP A 129 -3.95 1.35 7.86
CA ASP A 129 -4.29 0.97 9.21
C ASP A 129 -5.76 0.56 9.35
N LYS A 130 -6.63 1.13 8.53
CA LYS A 130 -8.03 0.78 8.59
C LYS A 130 -8.33 -0.56 7.97
N ILE A 131 -7.64 -0.93 6.93
CA ILE A 131 -8.00 -2.12 6.18
C ILE A 131 -7.09 -3.33 6.40
N ILE A 132 -5.90 -3.15 6.93
CA ILE A 132 -4.96 -4.24 7.12
C ILE A 132 -4.89 -4.58 8.60
N LYS A 133 -5.09 -5.85 8.94
CA LYS A 133 -5.05 -6.29 10.35
C LYS A 133 -3.67 -6.79 10.79
#